data_41f58729c74b4dde1283d738c0176707
#
_entry.id   41f58729c74b4dde1283d738c0176707
#
_cell.length_a   1.000
_cell.length_b   1.000
_cell.length_c   1.000
_cell.angle_alpha   90.00
_cell.angle_beta   90.00
_cell.angle_gamma   90.00
#
_symmetry.space_group_name_H-M   'P 1'
#
loop_
_entity.id
_entity.type
_entity.pdbx_description
1 polymer ?
#
loop_
_entity_poly.entity_id
_entity_poly.type
_entity_poly.pdbx_seq_one_letter_code
_entity_poly.pdbx_strand_id
1 'polypeptide(L)'
;MPILAPHSSDAAMATVKDTPLIKLSLDSGLQRTLEALARDRAVAQGPNISVAIIAVDNESGDVLARVGSADYFDERRAGQVDMTRAVRSPGSTLKPFIYGLAFEDGFVHPESLIDDRPIRFGSYAPENFDMTFQGTVPVRKALRLSLNVPAIALLDRVGASRLSSRLKQAGGNLVLPKDEAPGLAMGLGGVGVTLQDLAQLYAGLARSGAARPLREIMLANDDREPLRLMDQAAAWQVGNVLLGTPPPENGVHNKIAFKTGTSYGYRDAWSVGFDGRVTIGVWVGRPDGAPVPGLVGRTAAAPILFDAFARTGKIPAALPKAPKGALIASNAKLPLPLRRFRPVGELIRTGGDQMPRIQFPLNGSRIDVDRSDGGEAAPMPVKVTGGVLPLTIMLNGTSVGEIDSRRQRLVDPPGPGFARLTVIDATGAADTVVIRVQ
;
A
#
# COMPACT_ATOMS: atom_id res chain seq x y z
N MET A 1 -10.81 14.24 -37.71
CA MET A 1 -10.21 14.99 -36.60
C MET A 1 -9.44 14.01 -35.72
N PRO A 2 -8.26 14.34 -35.22
CA PRO A 2 -7.61 13.48 -34.23
C PRO A 2 -8.49 13.41 -32.99
N ILE A 3 -8.82 12.20 -32.54
CA ILE A 3 -9.57 11.95 -31.30
C ILE A 3 -8.53 11.96 -30.18
N LEU A 4 -8.63 12.96 -29.30
CA LEU A 4 -7.78 13.09 -28.12
C LEU A 4 -8.66 13.19 -26.88
N ALA A 5 -8.27 12.53 -25.78
CA ALA A 5 -8.98 12.52 -24.51
C ALA A 5 -10.48 12.15 -24.62
N PRO A 6 -10.86 11.02 -25.27
CA PRO A 6 -12.27 10.70 -25.51
C PRO A 6 -13.06 10.58 -24.22
N HIS A 7 -12.54 9.94 -23.17
CA HIS A 7 -13.23 9.81 -21.86
C HIS A 7 -13.51 11.17 -21.20
N SER A 8 -12.56 12.12 -21.32
CA SER A 8 -12.75 13.47 -20.81
C SER A 8 -13.79 14.23 -21.61
N SER A 9 -13.81 14.03 -22.93
CA SER A 9 -14.81 14.65 -23.81
C SER A 9 -16.21 14.14 -23.50
N ASP A 10 -16.39 12.83 -23.34
CA ASP A 10 -17.67 12.22 -22.97
C ASP A 10 -18.16 12.74 -21.62
N ALA A 11 -17.28 12.77 -20.62
CA ALA A 11 -17.61 13.25 -19.29
C ALA A 11 -17.97 14.75 -19.29
N ALA A 12 -17.26 15.57 -20.07
CA ALA A 12 -17.55 17.00 -20.20
C ALA A 12 -18.90 17.24 -20.87
N MET A 13 -19.20 16.57 -21.97
CA MET A 13 -20.49 16.65 -22.65
C MET A 13 -21.66 16.18 -21.78
N ALA A 14 -21.45 15.16 -20.96
CA ALA A 14 -22.47 14.68 -20.01
C ALA A 14 -22.76 15.69 -18.89
N THR A 15 -21.76 16.50 -18.51
CA THR A 15 -21.83 17.42 -17.36
C THR A 15 -22.32 18.82 -17.77
N VAL A 16 -21.82 19.34 -18.90
CA VAL A 16 -22.10 20.70 -19.37
C VAL A 16 -23.03 20.62 -20.56
N LYS A 17 -24.24 21.18 -20.42
CA LYS A 17 -25.26 21.24 -21.48
C LYS A 17 -25.34 22.66 -22.02
N ASP A 18 -25.78 22.79 -23.25
CA ASP A 18 -26.11 24.08 -23.90
C ASP A 18 -24.93 25.04 -24.06
N THR A 19 -23.68 24.50 -24.06
CA THR A 19 -22.49 25.27 -24.27
C THR A 19 -21.78 24.84 -25.54
N PRO A 20 -21.58 25.74 -26.53
CA PRO A 20 -20.99 25.38 -27.81
C PRO A 20 -19.49 25.02 -27.74
N LEU A 21 -18.83 25.45 -26.70
CA LEU A 21 -17.40 25.20 -26.48
C LEU A 21 -17.12 24.91 -24.99
N ILE A 22 -16.61 23.73 -24.70
CA ILE A 22 -16.19 23.33 -23.36
C ILE A 22 -14.66 23.37 -23.32
N LYS A 23 -14.09 24.21 -22.45
CA LYS A 23 -12.67 24.28 -22.24
C LYS A 23 -12.23 23.34 -21.12
N LEU A 24 -11.26 22.47 -21.41
CA LEU A 24 -10.67 21.54 -20.43
C LEU A 24 -9.29 22.05 -19.98
N SER A 25 -8.87 21.61 -18.79
CA SER A 25 -7.54 21.91 -18.21
C SER A 25 -6.41 21.07 -18.82
N LEU A 26 -6.74 20.12 -19.70
CA LEU A 26 -5.79 19.16 -20.26
C LEU A 26 -4.68 19.87 -21.09
N ASP A 27 -3.44 19.44 -20.88
CA ASP A 27 -2.32 19.73 -21.77
C ASP A 27 -2.35 18.74 -22.94
N SER A 28 -2.61 19.23 -24.13
CA SER A 28 -2.79 18.36 -25.32
C SER A 28 -1.51 17.61 -25.72
N GLY A 29 -0.34 18.16 -25.43
CA GLY A 29 0.94 17.52 -25.68
C GLY A 29 1.16 16.34 -24.73
N LEU A 30 0.98 16.60 -23.42
CA LEU A 30 1.07 15.57 -22.40
C LEU A 30 0.02 14.47 -22.61
N GLN A 31 -1.23 14.84 -22.87
CA GLN A 31 -2.31 13.89 -23.13
C GLN A 31 -1.94 12.91 -24.24
N ARG A 32 -1.49 13.44 -25.41
CA ARG A 32 -1.11 12.60 -26.55
C ARG A 32 0.01 11.63 -26.23
N THR A 33 1.02 12.08 -25.50
CA THR A 33 2.17 11.23 -25.16
C THR A 33 1.82 10.17 -24.11
N LEU A 34 0.89 10.47 -23.19
CA LEU A 34 0.41 9.49 -22.20
C LEU A 34 -0.56 8.50 -22.80
N GLU A 35 -1.39 8.87 -23.78
CA GLU A 35 -2.23 7.89 -24.54
C GLU A 35 -1.35 6.90 -25.29
N ALA A 36 -0.31 7.38 -25.98
CA ALA A 36 0.65 6.51 -26.64
C ALA A 36 1.34 5.57 -25.63
N LEU A 37 1.80 6.11 -24.49
CA LEU A 37 2.41 5.30 -23.42
C LEU A 37 1.45 4.20 -22.94
N ALA A 38 0.20 4.54 -22.65
CA ALA A 38 -0.78 3.58 -22.14
C ALA A 38 -1.02 2.45 -23.13
N ARG A 39 -1.14 2.79 -24.44
CA ARG A 39 -1.33 1.81 -25.53
C ARG A 39 -0.13 0.88 -25.62
N ASP A 40 1.09 1.42 -25.73
CA ASP A 40 2.31 0.63 -25.90
C ASP A 40 2.52 -0.33 -24.71
N ARG A 41 2.29 0.18 -23.50
CA ARG A 41 2.48 -0.61 -22.28
C ARG A 41 1.40 -1.67 -22.08
N ALA A 42 0.15 -1.41 -22.48
CA ALA A 42 -0.92 -2.39 -22.43
C ALA A 42 -0.67 -3.54 -23.42
N VAL A 43 -0.23 -3.21 -24.64
CA VAL A 43 0.14 -4.23 -25.63
C VAL A 43 1.26 -5.12 -25.13
N ALA A 44 2.30 -4.54 -24.52
CA ALA A 44 3.43 -5.30 -23.98
C ALA A 44 3.04 -6.24 -22.82
N GLN A 45 1.96 -5.93 -22.08
CA GLN A 45 1.52 -6.75 -20.95
C GLN A 45 0.46 -7.81 -21.30
N GLY A 46 -0.14 -7.74 -22.48
CA GLY A 46 -1.08 -8.77 -22.95
C GLY A 46 -2.38 -8.25 -23.56
N PRO A 47 -3.16 -9.12 -24.20
CA PRO A 47 -4.28 -8.72 -25.04
C PRO A 47 -5.47 -8.11 -24.29
N ASN A 48 -5.69 -8.51 -23.05
CA ASN A 48 -6.84 -8.06 -22.23
C ASN A 48 -6.44 -7.08 -21.12
N ILE A 49 -5.19 -6.63 -21.10
CA ILE A 49 -4.69 -5.69 -20.10
C ILE A 49 -4.94 -4.27 -20.58
N SER A 50 -5.45 -3.43 -19.69
CA SER A 50 -5.59 -2.00 -19.91
C SER A 50 -4.71 -1.20 -18.95
N VAL A 51 -4.41 0.02 -19.32
CA VAL A 51 -3.64 0.98 -18.56
C VAL A 51 -4.43 2.28 -18.48
N ALA A 52 -4.59 2.79 -17.27
CA ALA A 52 -5.14 4.12 -17.03
C ALA A 52 -4.09 5.02 -16.38
N ILE A 53 -4.05 6.28 -16.78
CA ILE A 53 -3.11 7.28 -16.28
C ILE A 53 -3.86 8.58 -16.01
N ILE A 54 -3.59 9.20 -14.88
CA ILE A 54 -4.05 10.55 -14.57
C ILE A 54 -2.85 11.40 -14.11
N ALA A 55 -2.72 12.61 -14.63
CA ALA A 55 -1.72 13.59 -14.22
C ALA A 55 -2.43 14.84 -13.70
N VAL A 56 -2.00 15.33 -12.55
CA VAL A 56 -2.63 16.44 -11.81
C VAL A 56 -1.57 17.46 -11.44
N ASP A 57 -1.84 18.73 -11.68
CA ASP A 57 -1.05 19.83 -11.15
C ASP A 57 -1.27 19.95 -9.64
N ASN A 58 -0.20 19.87 -8.85
CA ASN A 58 -0.30 19.87 -7.40
C ASN A 58 -0.84 21.19 -6.84
N GLU A 59 -0.55 22.32 -7.47
CA GLU A 59 -0.93 23.64 -6.97
C GLU A 59 -2.40 23.95 -7.24
N SER A 60 -2.81 23.82 -8.48
CA SER A 60 -4.18 24.16 -8.90
C SER A 60 -5.18 23.03 -8.69
N GLY A 61 -4.74 21.77 -8.65
CA GLY A 61 -5.62 20.59 -8.70
C GLY A 61 -6.20 20.34 -10.09
N ASP A 62 -5.66 20.99 -11.13
CA ASP A 62 -6.11 20.79 -12.50
C ASP A 62 -5.63 19.46 -13.05
N VAL A 63 -6.52 18.74 -13.73
CA VAL A 63 -6.16 17.52 -14.44
C VAL A 63 -5.42 17.93 -15.71
N LEU A 64 -4.13 17.61 -15.79
CA LEU A 64 -3.27 17.91 -16.94
C LEU A 64 -3.42 16.86 -18.04
N ALA A 65 -3.71 15.62 -17.66
CA ALA A 65 -4.00 14.54 -18.61
C ALA A 65 -4.83 13.46 -17.94
N ARG A 66 -5.71 12.83 -18.72
CA ARG A 66 -6.54 11.69 -18.33
C ARG A 66 -6.59 10.67 -19.45
N VAL A 67 -6.04 9.51 -19.20
CA VAL A 67 -6.11 8.34 -20.07
C VAL A 67 -6.94 7.28 -19.36
N GLY A 68 -8.20 7.11 -19.74
CA GLY A 68 -9.13 6.19 -19.08
C GLY A 68 -8.90 4.72 -19.44
N SER A 69 -8.34 4.45 -20.61
CA SER A 69 -8.01 3.10 -21.09
C SER A 69 -6.83 3.14 -22.06
N ALA A 70 -6.28 1.98 -22.38
CA ALA A 70 -5.19 1.84 -23.35
C ALA A 70 -5.59 2.28 -24.77
N ASP A 71 -6.83 1.99 -25.17
CA ASP A 71 -7.41 2.41 -26.44
C ASP A 71 -8.94 2.45 -26.30
N TYR A 72 -9.52 3.61 -26.56
CA TYR A 72 -10.96 3.85 -26.41
C TYR A 72 -11.82 2.93 -27.29
N PHE A 73 -11.32 2.54 -28.47
CA PHE A 73 -12.04 1.71 -29.44
C PHE A 73 -11.73 0.22 -29.34
N ASP A 74 -10.84 -0.20 -28.43
CA ASP A 74 -10.54 -1.62 -28.24
C ASP A 74 -11.60 -2.26 -27.32
N GLU A 75 -12.59 -2.92 -27.91
CA GLU A 75 -13.65 -3.61 -27.17
C GLU A 75 -13.13 -4.73 -26.27
N ARG A 76 -12.05 -5.42 -26.66
CA ARG A 76 -11.44 -6.49 -25.86
C ARG A 76 -10.88 -5.99 -24.55
N ARG A 77 -10.46 -4.72 -24.53
CA ARG A 77 -9.97 -4.02 -23.35
C ARG A 77 -11.03 -3.15 -22.70
N ALA A 78 -12.32 -3.31 -23.09
CA ALA A 78 -13.42 -2.46 -22.65
C ALA A 78 -13.04 -0.97 -22.72
N GLY A 79 -12.52 -0.54 -23.87
CA GLY A 79 -11.87 0.76 -24.08
C GLY A 79 -12.70 1.97 -23.69
N GLN A 80 -14.03 1.89 -23.77
CA GLN A 80 -14.94 2.98 -23.38
C GLN A 80 -15.09 3.13 -21.84
N VAL A 81 -14.61 2.16 -21.03
CA VAL A 81 -14.64 2.27 -19.58
C VAL A 81 -13.51 3.17 -19.10
N ASP A 82 -13.86 4.27 -18.45
CA ASP A 82 -12.87 5.15 -17.80
C ASP A 82 -12.35 4.51 -16.50
N MET A 83 -11.20 3.83 -16.59
CA MET A 83 -10.56 3.17 -15.45
C MET A 83 -9.95 4.17 -14.45
N THR A 84 -9.88 5.46 -14.78
CA THR A 84 -9.51 6.49 -13.79
C THR A 84 -10.64 6.74 -12.79
N ARG A 85 -11.87 6.40 -13.13
CA ARG A 85 -13.10 6.55 -12.32
C ARG A 85 -13.70 5.23 -11.86
N ALA A 86 -13.24 4.11 -12.40
CA ALA A 86 -13.69 2.79 -11.97
C ALA A 86 -13.23 2.50 -10.53
N VAL A 87 -14.16 2.02 -9.70
CA VAL A 87 -13.88 1.64 -8.32
C VAL A 87 -13.14 0.31 -8.29
N ARG A 88 -11.93 0.29 -7.70
CA ARG A 88 -11.06 -0.89 -7.60
C ARG A 88 -10.40 -0.98 -6.23
N SER A 89 -9.92 -2.17 -5.85
CA SER A 89 -9.15 -2.34 -4.62
C SER A 89 -7.79 -1.65 -4.73
N PRO A 90 -7.47 -0.70 -3.84
CA PRO A 90 -6.21 0.06 -3.88
C PRO A 90 -4.98 -0.75 -3.44
N GLY A 91 -5.16 -1.93 -2.87
CA GLY A 91 -4.07 -2.65 -2.22
C GLY A 91 -3.34 -1.77 -1.20
N SER A 92 -2.02 -1.68 -1.34
CA SER A 92 -1.16 -0.93 -0.41
C SER A 92 -1.06 0.59 -0.67
N THR A 93 -1.81 1.16 -1.63
CA THR A 93 -1.70 2.60 -1.91
C THR A 93 -2.28 3.49 -0.82
N LEU A 94 -3.08 2.96 0.10
CA LEU A 94 -3.59 3.71 1.25
C LEU A 94 -2.61 3.77 2.44
N LYS A 95 -1.55 2.97 2.46
CA LYS A 95 -0.57 2.94 3.57
C LYS A 95 0.03 4.30 3.91
N PRO A 96 0.43 5.17 2.95
CA PRO A 96 0.97 6.49 3.26
C PRO A 96 0.07 7.33 4.17
N PHE A 97 -1.25 7.19 4.04
CA PHE A 97 -2.22 7.93 4.86
C PHE A 97 -2.32 7.36 6.28
N ILE A 98 -2.20 6.03 6.43
CA ILE A 98 -2.14 5.37 7.74
C ILE A 98 -0.91 5.87 8.51
N TYR A 99 0.26 5.84 7.86
CA TYR A 99 1.50 6.33 8.45
C TYR A 99 1.45 7.83 8.73
N GLY A 100 0.88 8.62 7.81
CA GLY A 100 0.71 10.06 7.98
C GLY A 100 -0.13 10.41 9.21
N LEU A 101 -1.26 9.74 9.42
CA LEU A 101 -2.06 9.94 10.61
C LEU A 101 -1.35 9.47 11.89
N ALA A 102 -0.58 8.39 11.83
CA ALA A 102 0.22 7.94 12.96
C ALA A 102 1.36 8.93 13.30
N PHE A 103 1.92 9.63 12.30
CA PHE A 103 2.87 10.73 12.51
C PHE A 103 2.19 11.96 13.10
N GLU A 104 1.01 12.36 12.57
CA GLU A 104 0.20 13.48 13.05
C GLU A 104 -0.16 13.32 14.53
N ASP A 105 -0.51 12.11 14.95
CA ASP A 105 -0.88 11.79 16.33
C ASP A 105 0.33 11.63 17.26
N GLY A 106 1.54 11.65 16.73
CA GLY A 106 2.74 11.44 17.54
C GLY A 106 2.85 10.01 18.08
N PHE A 107 2.19 9.02 17.47
CA PHE A 107 2.35 7.61 17.87
C PHE A 107 3.71 7.06 17.45
N VAL A 108 4.20 7.53 16.32
CA VAL A 108 5.49 7.14 15.75
C VAL A 108 6.14 8.31 15.00
N HIS A 109 7.42 8.16 14.77
CA HIS A 109 8.26 9.00 13.90
C HIS A 109 8.84 8.11 12.79
N PRO A 110 9.26 8.63 11.63
CA PRO A 110 9.93 7.81 10.60
C PRO A 110 11.09 6.95 11.10
N GLU A 111 11.81 7.41 12.13
CA GLU A 111 12.92 6.68 12.75
C GLU A 111 12.51 5.82 13.95
N SER A 112 11.24 5.80 14.37
CA SER A 112 10.75 4.88 15.40
C SER A 112 10.95 3.44 14.94
N LEU A 113 11.26 2.56 15.89
CA LEU A 113 11.29 1.12 15.63
C LEU A 113 9.88 0.56 15.71
N ILE A 114 9.55 -0.32 14.79
CA ILE A 114 8.28 -1.06 14.73
C ILE A 114 8.55 -2.52 14.40
N ASP A 115 7.77 -3.42 14.97
CA ASP A 115 7.95 -4.84 14.72
C ASP A 115 7.17 -5.31 13.50
N ASP A 116 7.85 -6.03 12.62
CA ASP A 116 7.31 -6.77 11.50
C ASP A 116 7.47 -8.27 11.82
N ARG A 117 6.54 -8.80 12.60
CA ARG A 117 6.51 -10.17 13.08
C ARG A 117 5.07 -10.68 13.02
N PRO A 118 4.83 -11.99 12.97
CA PRO A 118 3.47 -12.52 13.06
C PRO A 118 2.73 -11.98 14.29
N ILE A 119 1.55 -11.41 14.08
CA ILE A 119 0.69 -10.84 15.13
C ILE A 119 -0.78 -11.09 14.75
N ARG A 120 -1.65 -11.16 15.74
CA ARG A 120 -3.10 -11.26 15.55
C ARG A 120 -3.82 -10.04 16.12
N PHE A 121 -4.84 -9.61 15.40
CA PHE A 121 -5.79 -8.57 15.83
C PHE A 121 -7.19 -9.24 15.88
N GLY A 122 -7.56 -9.77 17.04
CA GLY A 122 -8.74 -10.64 17.15
C GLY A 122 -8.60 -11.90 16.28
N SER A 123 -9.52 -12.08 15.32
CA SER A 123 -9.45 -13.17 14.32
C SER A 123 -8.57 -12.85 13.11
N TYR A 124 -8.10 -11.63 12.95
CA TYR A 124 -7.34 -11.18 11.79
C TYR A 124 -5.83 -11.29 12.02
N ALA A 125 -5.12 -11.99 11.14
CA ALA A 125 -3.67 -12.16 11.16
C ALA A 125 -3.08 -11.69 9.81
N PRO A 126 -2.53 -10.47 9.73
CA PRO A 126 -1.94 -9.99 8.49
C PRO A 126 -0.61 -10.70 8.19
N GLU A 127 -0.39 -11.01 6.92
CA GLU A 127 0.87 -11.54 6.41
C GLU A 127 1.48 -10.58 5.38
N ASN A 128 2.80 -10.54 5.26
CA ASN A 128 3.46 -9.78 4.22
C ASN A 128 3.28 -10.44 2.85
N PHE A 129 3.36 -9.63 1.78
CA PHE A 129 3.13 -10.10 0.42
C PHE A 129 4.08 -11.23 -0.01
N ASP A 130 5.33 -11.15 0.42
CA ASP A 130 6.38 -12.16 0.15
C ASP A 130 6.43 -13.27 1.21
N MET A 131 5.47 -13.29 2.12
CA MET A 131 5.35 -14.25 3.21
C MET A 131 6.57 -14.25 4.16
N THR A 132 7.40 -13.22 4.15
CA THR A 132 8.57 -13.07 5.02
C THR A 132 8.36 -11.94 6.03
N PHE A 133 9.12 -11.97 7.14
CA PHE A 133 9.08 -10.95 8.17
C PHE A 133 10.47 -10.35 8.37
N GLN A 134 10.53 -9.03 8.55
CA GLN A 134 11.79 -8.29 8.66
C GLN A 134 12.28 -8.11 10.12
N GLY A 135 11.52 -8.61 11.09
CA GLY A 135 11.81 -8.37 12.50
C GLY A 135 11.57 -6.91 12.92
N THR A 136 12.42 -6.34 13.73
CA THR A 136 12.33 -4.94 14.16
C THR A 136 12.98 -4.01 13.13
N VAL A 137 12.22 -3.09 12.57
CA VAL A 137 12.69 -2.15 11.52
C VAL A 137 12.28 -0.71 11.84
N PRO A 138 12.99 0.31 11.29
CA PRO A 138 12.50 1.68 11.32
C PRO A 138 11.18 1.81 10.55
N VAL A 139 10.26 2.64 11.05
CA VAL A 139 8.96 2.91 10.42
C VAL A 139 9.12 3.34 8.96
N ARG A 140 10.13 4.17 8.64
CA ARG A 140 10.42 4.53 7.24
C ARG A 140 10.73 3.31 6.37
N LYS A 141 11.46 2.33 6.88
CA LYS A 141 11.76 1.09 6.14
C LYS A 141 10.49 0.27 5.93
N ALA A 142 9.65 0.18 6.95
CA ALA A 142 8.37 -0.54 6.87
C ALA A 142 7.46 0.03 5.76
N LEU A 143 7.33 1.37 5.67
CA LEU A 143 6.53 2.00 4.61
C LEU A 143 7.15 1.82 3.22
N ARG A 144 8.47 1.99 3.06
CA ARG A 144 9.19 1.81 1.78
C ARG A 144 9.10 0.38 1.24
N LEU A 145 9.23 -0.61 2.12
CA LEU A 145 9.06 -2.02 1.78
C LEU A 145 7.60 -2.44 1.69
N SER A 146 6.66 -1.54 2.05
CA SER A 146 5.23 -1.83 2.01
C SER A 146 4.80 -2.98 2.92
N LEU A 147 5.47 -3.19 4.06
CA LEU A 147 5.16 -4.25 4.99
C LEU A 147 3.70 -4.16 5.47
N ASN A 148 3.04 -5.29 5.58
CA ASN A 148 1.62 -5.35 5.95
C ASN A 148 1.42 -5.26 7.45
N VAL A 149 2.19 -6.05 8.22
CA VAL A 149 2.05 -6.12 9.68
C VAL A 149 2.23 -4.76 10.34
N PRO A 150 3.31 -3.98 10.07
CA PRO A 150 3.46 -2.64 10.61
C PRO A 150 2.31 -1.68 10.22
N ALA A 151 1.83 -1.76 8.97
CA ALA A 151 0.74 -0.91 8.51
C ALA A 151 -0.57 -1.19 9.26
N ILE A 152 -0.88 -2.47 9.49
CA ILE A 152 -2.08 -2.86 10.24
C ILE A 152 -1.95 -2.51 11.72
N ALA A 153 -0.78 -2.69 12.32
CA ALA A 153 -0.54 -2.29 13.71
C ALA A 153 -0.73 -0.77 13.92
N LEU A 154 -0.27 0.04 12.95
CA LEU A 154 -0.52 1.49 12.96
C LEU A 154 -2.00 1.81 12.72
N LEU A 155 -2.67 1.12 11.80
CA LEU A 155 -4.09 1.33 11.53
C LEU A 155 -4.97 0.97 12.72
N ASP A 156 -4.64 -0.09 13.44
CA ASP A 156 -5.31 -0.46 14.69
C ASP A 156 -5.22 0.68 15.73
N ARG A 157 -4.06 1.31 15.83
CA ARG A 157 -3.85 2.45 16.73
C ARG A 157 -4.52 3.74 16.26
N VAL A 158 -4.45 4.06 14.97
CA VAL A 158 -5.08 5.24 14.35
C VAL A 158 -6.60 5.13 14.33
N GLY A 159 -7.12 3.93 14.10
CA GLY A 159 -8.53 3.63 13.91
C GLY A 159 -8.96 3.70 12.44
N ALA A 160 -9.55 2.61 11.94
CA ALA A 160 -10.00 2.51 10.55
C ALA A 160 -11.09 3.55 10.21
N SER A 161 -12.03 3.79 11.14
CA SER A 161 -13.08 4.81 10.98
C SER A 161 -12.51 6.21 10.85
N ARG A 162 -11.45 6.53 11.62
CA ARG A 162 -10.77 7.82 11.54
C ARG A 162 -10.04 7.98 10.20
N LEU A 163 -9.34 6.94 9.73
CA LEU A 163 -8.72 6.94 8.40
C LEU A 163 -9.79 7.22 7.33
N SER A 164 -10.88 6.44 7.32
CA SER A 164 -11.98 6.60 6.37
C SER A 164 -12.55 8.03 6.38
N SER A 165 -12.86 8.54 7.56
CA SER A 165 -13.39 9.91 7.72
C SER A 165 -12.43 10.98 7.22
N ARG A 166 -11.12 10.85 7.53
CA ARG A 166 -10.10 11.81 7.10
C ARG A 166 -9.93 11.81 5.58
N LEU A 167 -9.88 10.64 4.95
CA LEU A 167 -9.77 10.54 3.49
C LEU A 167 -11.02 11.09 2.80
N LYS A 168 -12.21 10.84 3.37
CA LYS A 168 -13.46 11.41 2.88
C LYS A 168 -13.50 12.94 3.01
N GLN A 169 -13.07 13.49 4.15
CA GLN A 169 -12.94 14.95 4.34
C GLN A 169 -11.96 15.60 3.35
N ALA A 170 -10.93 14.87 2.93
CA ALA A 170 -9.98 15.29 1.90
C ALA A 170 -10.49 15.08 0.47
N GLY A 171 -11.76 14.71 0.30
CA GLY A 171 -12.42 14.52 -0.99
C GLY A 171 -12.19 13.16 -1.64
N GLY A 172 -11.56 12.20 -0.97
CA GLY A 172 -11.43 10.82 -1.44
C GLY A 172 -12.72 10.03 -1.18
N ASN A 173 -13.26 9.40 -2.20
CA ASN A 173 -14.47 8.60 -2.09
C ASN A 173 -14.12 7.11 -1.90
N LEU A 174 -14.14 6.65 -0.65
CA LEU A 174 -13.93 5.25 -0.32
C LEU A 174 -15.26 4.47 -0.35
N VAL A 175 -15.28 3.41 -1.12
CA VAL A 175 -16.43 2.50 -1.23
C VAL A 175 -16.16 1.30 -0.33
N LEU A 176 -16.90 1.19 0.76
CA LEU A 176 -16.86 0.03 1.65
C LEU A 176 -17.69 -1.12 1.09
N PRO A 177 -17.38 -2.38 1.41
CA PRO A 177 -18.28 -3.48 1.17
C PRO A 177 -19.67 -3.20 1.77
N LYS A 178 -20.69 -3.75 1.13
CA LYS A 178 -22.07 -3.51 1.57
C LYS A 178 -22.26 -3.94 3.03
N ASP A 179 -22.87 -3.06 3.81
CA ASP A 179 -23.20 -3.27 5.23
C ASP A 179 -21.98 -3.47 6.17
N GLU A 180 -20.77 -3.11 5.71
CA GLU A 180 -19.56 -3.21 6.53
C GLU A 180 -19.11 -1.84 7.06
N ALA A 181 -18.65 -1.83 8.31
CA ALA A 181 -17.95 -0.69 8.89
C ALA A 181 -16.47 -0.70 8.50
N PRO A 182 -15.81 0.48 8.50
CA PRO A 182 -14.37 0.55 8.27
C PRO A 182 -13.59 -0.35 9.24
N GLY A 183 -12.80 -1.29 8.70
CA GLY A 183 -12.03 -2.27 9.46
C GLY A 183 -10.56 -2.31 9.05
N LEU A 184 -9.76 -3.15 9.72
CA LEU A 184 -8.32 -3.26 9.46
C LEU A 184 -7.99 -3.72 8.02
N ALA A 185 -8.91 -4.42 7.37
CA ALA A 185 -8.76 -4.82 5.97
C ALA A 185 -8.53 -3.63 5.01
N MET A 186 -9.00 -2.41 5.37
CA MET A 186 -8.74 -1.20 4.60
C MET A 186 -7.25 -0.95 4.36
N GLY A 187 -6.40 -1.28 5.33
CA GLY A 187 -4.95 -1.09 5.22
C GLY A 187 -4.29 -1.93 4.14
N LEU A 188 -4.96 -2.97 3.68
CA LEU A 188 -4.48 -3.90 2.65
C LEU A 188 -5.37 -3.93 1.39
N GLY A 189 -6.30 -2.96 1.26
CA GLY A 189 -7.14 -2.82 0.08
C GLY A 189 -8.54 -3.44 0.21
N GLY A 190 -9.02 -3.73 1.43
CA GLY A 190 -10.41 -4.16 1.70
C GLY A 190 -11.46 -3.05 1.52
N VAL A 191 -11.23 -2.12 0.60
CA VAL A 191 -12.15 -1.05 0.20
C VAL A 191 -12.01 -0.80 -1.29
N GLY A 192 -12.97 -0.12 -1.89
CA GLY A 192 -12.87 0.39 -3.25
C GLY A 192 -12.46 1.85 -3.29
N VAL A 193 -11.65 2.22 -4.29
CA VAL A 193 -11.24 3.61 -4.56
C VAL A 193 -11.03 3.80 -6.06
N THR A 194 -11.13 5.03 -6.55
CA THR A 194 -10.80 5.35 -7.92
C THR A 194 -9.36 5.84 -8.06
N LEU A 195 -8.76 5.73 -9.24
CA LEU A 195 -7.44 6.31 -9.51
C LEU A 195 -7.47 7.84 -9.37
N GLN A 196 -8.59 8.46 -9.73
CA GLN A 196 -8.82 9.89 -9.56
C GLN A 196 -8.76 10.31 -8.08
N ASP A 197 -9.45 9.58 -7.18
CA ASP A 197 -9.41 9.85 -5.74
C ASP A 197 -8.01 9.70 -5.17
N LEU A 198 -7.30 8.64 -5.58
CA LEU A 198 -5.91 8.44 -5.16
C LEU A 198 -5.02 9.59 -5.64
N ALA A 199 -5.15 10.03 -6.89
CA ALA A 199 -4.37 11.16 -7.42
C ALA A 199 -4.63 12.45 -6.63
N GLN A 200 -5.89 12.75 -6.29
CA GLN A 200 -6.26 13.90 -5.45
C GLN A 200 -5.62 13.82 -4.06
N LEU A 201 -5.71 12.67 -3.40
CA LEU A 201 -5.15 12.47 -2.06
C LEU A 201 -3.62 12.57 -2.07
N TYR A 202 -2.95 12.01 -3.07
CA TYR A 202 -1.50 12.11 -3.21
C TYR A 202 -1.02 13.53 -3.58
N ALA A 203 -1.78 14.26 -4.40
CA ALA A 203 -1.55 15.69 -4.61
C ALA A 203 -1.68 16.48 -3.30
N GLY A 204 -2.58 16.07 -2.40
CA GLY A 204 -2.68 16.59 -1.05
C GLY A 204 -1.42 16.35 -0.21
N LEU A 205 -0.76 15.19 -0.33
CA LEU A 205 0.55 14.96 0.30
C LEU A 205 1.62 15.90 -0.27
N ALA A 206 1.67 16.06 -1.60
CA ALA A 206 2.61 16.98 -2.27
C ALA A 206 2.40 18.43 -1.85
N ARG A 207 1.16 18.82 -1.50
CA ARG A 207 0.76 20.14 -1.01
C ARG A 207 0.82 20.27 0.52
N SER A 208 1.71 19.56 1.15
CA SER A 208 1.91 19.67 2.60
C SER A 208 0.65 19.35 3.43
N GLY A 209 -0.17 18.39 2.97
CA GLY A 209 -1.35 17.90 3.69
C GLY A 209 -2.67 18.60 3.33
N ALA A 210 -2.68 19.48 2.34
CA ALA A 210 -3.88 20.18 1.86
C ALA A 210 -4.32 19.62 0.50
N ALA A 211 -5.29 18.74 0.48
CA ALA A 211 -5.89 18.24 -0.77
C ALA A 211 -6.73 19.33 -1.43
N ARG A 212 -6.86 19.30 -2.74
CA ARG A 212 -7.74 20.19 -3.50
C ARG A 212 -8.62 19.33 -4.42
N PRO A 213 -9.94 19.59 -4.49
CA PRO A 213 -10.79 18.91 -5.45
C PRO A 213 -10.24 19.07 -6.88
N LEU A 214 -10.22 17.98 -7.65
CA LEU A 214 -9.71 18.03 -9.01
C LEU A 214 -10.63 18.83 -9.93
N ARG A 215 -10.03 19.53 -10.90
CA ARG A 215 -10.74 20.25 -11.93
C ARG A 215 -10.28 19.77 -13.31
N GLU A 216 -11.24 19.52 -14.17
CA GLU A 216 -10.99 19.16 -15.57
C GLU A 216 -11.72 20.12 -16.53
N ILE A 217 -12.91 20.56 -16.14
CA ILE A 217 -13.68 21.55 -16.88
C ILE A 217 -13.35 22.94 -16.34
N MET A 218 -12.87 23.83 -17.20
CA MET A 218 -12.50 25.20 -16.83
C MET A 218 -13.76 26.07 -16.76
N LEU A 219 -14.19 26.34 -15.53
CA LEU A 219 -15.26 27.29 -15.25
C LEU A 219 -14.67 28.69 -15.01
N ALA A 220 -15.51 29.73 -15.13
CA ALA A 220 -15.07 31.12 -14.98
C ALA A 220 -14.49 31.42 -13.58
N ASN A 221 -15.06 30.83 -12.55
CA ASN A 221 -14.61 30.99 -11.15
C ASN A 221 -14.07 29.67 -10.60
N ASP A 222 -12.98 29.75 -9.83
CA ASP A 222 -12.41 28.62 -9.11
C ASP A 222 -12.57 28.85 -7.60
N ASP A 223 -13.70 28.42 -7.07
CA ASP A 223 -14.06 28.56 -5.65
C ASP A 223 -13.68 27.31 -4.82
N ARG A 224 -12.81 26.44 -5.34
CA ARG A 224 -12.43 25.19 -4.68
C ARG A 224 -11.46 25.46 -3.52
N GLU A 225 -11.98 25.35 -2.31
CA GLU A 225 -11.17 25.48 -1.10
C GLU A 225 -10.30 24.23 -0.85
N PRO A 226 -9.10 24.40 -0.29
CA PRO A 226 -8.26 23.28 0.13
C PRO A 226 -8.95 22.48 1.26
N LEU A 227 -8.89 21.15 1.14
CA LEU A 227 -9.44 20.20 2.09
C LEU A 227 -8.32 19.63 2.95
N ARG A 228 -8.52 19.56 4.26
CA ARG A 228 -7.50 19.03 5.17
C ARG A 228 -7.36 17.51 5.02
N LEU A 229 -6.18 17.06 4.60
CA LEU A 229 -5.80 15.66 4.55
C LEU A 229 -5.04 15.25 5.83
N MET A 230 -4.01 16.00 6.22
CA MET A 230 -3.23 15.79 7.44
C MET A 230 -2.40 17.05 7.76
N ASP A 231 -1.72 17.05 8.90
CA ASP A 231 -0.84 18.14 9.27
C ASP A 231 0.38 18.24 8.35
N GLN A 232 0.89 19.46 8.18
CA GLN A 232 2.00 19.76 7.28
C GLN A 232 3.27 18.96 7.61
N ALA A 233 3.58 18.78 8.90
CA ALA A 233 4.75 18.00 9.33
C ALA A 233 4.57 16.51 9.01
N ALA A 234 3.37 15.95 9.21
CA ALA A 234 3.06 14.56 8.87
C ALA A 234 3.14 14.32 7.35
N ALA A 235 2.54 15.21 6.54
CA ALA A 235 2.62 15.13 5.08
C ALA A 235 4.06 15.19 4.59
N TRP A 236 4.87 16.11 5.13
CA TRP A 236 6.28 16.22 4.81
C TRP A 236 7.05 14.92 5.18
N GLN A 237 6.81 14.35 6.37
CA GLN A 237 7.43 13.10 6.79
C GLN A 237 7.08 11.95 5.84
N VAL A 238 5.80 11.82 5.44
CA VAL A 238 5.36 10.83 4.45
C VAL A 238 6.07 11.04 3.13
N GLY A 239 6.07 12.25 2.58
CA GLY A 239 6.74 12.59 1.33
C GLY A 239 8.24 12.27 1.37
N ASN A 240 8.92 12.63 2.46
CA ASN A 240 10.34 12.34 2.69
C ASN A 240 10.63 10.82 2.75
N VAL A 241 9.75 10.04 3.40
CA VAL A 241 9.88 8.59 3.44
C VAL A 241 9.70 7.99 2.05
N LEU A 242 8.66 8.38 1.32
CA LEU A 242 8.34 7.86 -0.01
C LEU A 242 9.39 8.24 -1.06
N LEU A 243 9.98 9.44 -0.96
CA LEU A 243 11.06 9.89 -1.85
C LEU A 243 12.27 8.95 -1.85
N GLY A 244 12.53 8.31 -0.71
CA GLY A 244 13.61 7.32 -0.59
C GLY A 244 13.20 5.89 -0.97
N THR A 245 12.02 5.67 -1.54
CA THR A 245 11.64 4.35 -2.08
C THR A 245 12.50 4.05 -3.30
N PRO A 246 13.16 2.86 -3.37
CA PRO A 246 13.96 2.53 -4.55
C PRO A 246 13.10 2.58 -5.82
N PRO A 247 13.51 3.31 -6.87
CA PRO A 247 12.74 3.38 -8.12
C PRO A 247 12.84 2.06 -8.90
N PRO A 248 12.04 1.86 -9.97
CA PRO A 248 12.29 0.85 -10.99
C PRO A 248 13.57 1.17 -11.77
N GLU A 249 14.05 0.23 -12.58
CA GLU A 249 15.32 0.36 -13.34
C GLU A 249 15.36 1.61 -14.24
N ASN A 250 14.23 2.01 -14.82
CA ASN A 250 14.09 3.22 -15.65
C ASN A 250 13.92 4.50 -14.83
N GLY A 251 14.01 4.44 -13.52
CA GLY A 251 13.70 5.56 -12.62
C GLY A 251 14.91 6.25 -12.02
N VAL A 252 14.79 7.56 -11.80
CA VAL A 252 15.80 8.37 -11.10
C VAL A 252 15.57 8.34 -9.60
N HIS A 253 16.62 8.04 -8.83
CA HIS A 253 16.56 7.97 -7.37
C HIS A 253 16.25 9.34 -6.73
N ASN A 254 15.48 9.35 -5.64
CA ASN A 254 15.21 10.51 -4.80
C ASN A 254 14.65 11.74 -5.55
N LYS A 255 13.85 11.52 -6.58
CA LYS A 255 13.19 12.59 -7.36
C LYS A 255 11.68 12.55 -7.30
N ILE A 256 11.11 11.35 -7.22
CA ILE A 256 9.67 11.10 -7.20
C ILE A 256 9.35 10.32 -5.94
N ALA A 257 8.48 10.88 -5.10
CA ALA A 257 7.90 10.18 -3.97
C ALA A 257 6.76 9.30 -4.51
N PHE A 258 6.80 7.99 -4.29
CA PHE A 258 5.78 7.10 -4.85
C PHE A 258 5.46 5.91 -3.97
N LYS A 259 4.29 5.35 -4.20
CA LYS A 259 3.82 4.12 -3.57
C LYS A 259 3.16 3.21 -4.58
N THR A 260 3.49 1.93 -4.53
CA THR A 260 2.83 0.89 -5.30
C THR A 260 1.74 0.21 -4.49
N GLY A 261 0.76 -0.33 -5.18
CA GLY A 261 -0.27 -1.20 -4.64
C GLY A 261 -0.48 -2.40 -5.55
N THR A 262 -0.88 -3.51 -4.95
CA THR A 262 -1.34 -4.71 -5.65
C THR A 262 -2.56 -5.20 -4.91
N SER A 263 -3.68 -5.38 -5.60
CA SER A 263 -4.88 -5.91 -4.97
C SER A 263 -4.76 -7.42 -4.76
N TYR A 264 -5.53 -7.92 -3.80
CA TYR A 264 -5.59 -9.36 -3.55
C TYR A 264 -6.03 -10.11 -4.81
N GLY A 265 -5.35 -11.22 -5.12
CA GLY A 265 -5.60 -12.02 -6.31
C GLY A 265 -5.06 -11.42 -7.62
N TYR A 266 -4.11 -10.46 -7.55
CA TYR A 266 -3.43 -9.89 -8.73
C TYR A 266 -4.39 -9.30 -9.78
N ARG A 267 -5.46 -8.60 -9.34
CA ARG A 267 -6.45 -7.98 -10.23
C ARG A 267 -6.07 -6.58 -10.67
N ASP A 268 -5.46 -5.83 -9.75
CA ASP A 268 -5.11 -4.42 -9.94
C ASP A 268 -3.67 -4.17 -9.50
N ALA A 269 -2.89 -3.55 -10.37
CA ALA A 269 -1.55 -3.07 -10.10
C ALA A 269 -1.55 -1.54 -10.17
N TRP A 270 -1.06 -0.90 -9.10
CA TRP A 270 -1.08 0.54 -8.93
C TRP A 270 0.31 1.11 -8.73
N SER A 271 0.50 2.32 -9.21
CA SER A 271 1.60 3.17 -8.79
C SER A 271 1.13 4.62 -8.78
N VAL A 272 1.23 5.29 -7.64
CA VAL A 272 0.90 6.72 -7.53
C VAL A 272 2.11 7.43 -6.96
N GLY A 273 2.51 8.51 -7.60
CA GLY A 273 3.69 9.27 -7.18
C GLY A 273 3.57 10.75 -7.48
N PHE A 274 4.41 11.53 -6.82
CA PHE A 274 4.44 12.98 -6.96
C PHE A 274 5.86 13.52 -6.82
N ASP A 275 6.08 14.64 -7.49
CA ASP A 275 7.17 15.57 -7.26
C ASP A 275 6.63 16.89 -6.65
N GLY A 276 7.40 17.94 -6.61
CA GLY A 276 6.94 19.25 -6.09
C GLY A 276 5.91 19.95 -6.97
N ARG A 277 5.59 19.45 -8.17
CA ARG A 277 4.70 20.10 -9.14
C ARG A 277 3.53 19.24 -9.59
N VAL A 278 3.77 17.98 -9.86
CA VAL A 278 2.80 17.08 -10.51
C VAL A 278 2.64 15.82 -9.69
N THR A 279 1.41 15.34 -9.61
CA THR A 279 1.05 14.01 -9.14
C THR A 279 0.58 13.18 -10.33
N ILE A 280 1.12 11.98 -10.47
CA ILE A 280 0.71 11.04 -11.51
C ILE A 280 0.26 9.74 -10.85
N GLY A 281 -0.89 9.24 -11.28
CA GLY A 281 -1.41 7.94 -10.90
C GLY A 281 -1.48 7.01 -12.11
N VAL A 282 -1.13 5.74 -11.91
CA VAL A 282 -1.18 4.67 -12.90
C VAL A 282 -1.92 3.48 -12.33
N TRP A 283 -2.85 2.96 -13.09
CA TRP A 283 -3.50 1.67 -12.88
C TRP A 283 -3.24 0.75 -14.06
N VAL A 284 -3.01 -0.53 -13.78
CA VAL A 284 -2.85 -1.60 -14.76
C VAL A 284 -3.67 -2.80 -14.31
N GLY A 285 -4.44 -3.38 -15.23
CA GLY A 285 -5.26 -4.53 -14.92
C GLY A 285 -6.20 -4.90 -16.05
N ARG A 286 -7.11 -5.81 -15.74
CA ARG A 286 -8.22 -6.13 -16.64
C ARG A 286 -9.46 -5.33 -16.24
N PRO A 287 -10.11 -4.63 -17.17
CA PRO A 287 -11.33 -3.86 -16.86
C PRO A 287 -12.47 -4.73 -16.29
N ASP A 288 -12.55 -6.01 -16.70
CA ASP A 288 -13.51 -6.98 -16.18
C ASP A 288 -13.20 -7.46 -14.75
N GLY A 289 -12.07 -7.06 -14.18
CA GLY A 289 -11.64 -7.44 -12.83
C GLY A 289 -11.13 -8.89 -12.70
N ALA A 290 -10.92 -9.60 -13.79
CA ALA A 290 -10.34 -10.94 -13.74
C ALA A 290 -8.87 -10.89 -13.25
N PRO A 291 -8.41 -11.90 -12.49
CA PRO A 291 -7.04 -11.95 -12.02
C PRO A 291 -6.04 -12.13 -13.16
N VAL A 292 -4.87 -11.52 -12.98
CA VAL A 292 -3.72 -11.66 -13.89
C VAL A 292 -2.53 -12.13 -13.06
N PRO A 293 -2.21 -13.43 -13.03
CA PRO A 293 -1.12 -13.98 -12.24
C PRO A 293 0.19 -13.23 -12.46
N GLY A 294 0.85 -12.81 -11.38
CA GLY A 294 2.11 -12.05 -11.45
C GLY A 294 1.97 -10.54 -11.71
N LEU A 295 0.75 -10.01 -11.86
CA LEU A 295 0.53 -8.58 -12.01
C LEU A 295 0.72 -7.87 -10.67
N VAL A 296 1.87 -7.21 -10.50
CA VAL A 296 2.19 -6.46 -9.27
C VAL A 296 2.53 -5.00 -9.57
N GLY A 297 2.15 -4.09 -8.67
CA GLY A 297 2.35 -2.66 -8.87
C GLY A 297 3.80 -2.28 -9.10
N ARG A 298 4.76 -3.00 -8.49
CA ARG A 298 6.19 -2.73 -8.59
C ARG A 298 6.73 -2.95 -10.01
N THR A 299 6.32 -4.01 -10.67
CA THR A 299 6.83 -4.42 -11.99
C THR A 299 5.95 -3.97 -13.14
N ALA A 300 4.63 -3.87 -12.94
CA ALA A 300 3.69 -3.50 -13.98
C ALA A 300 3.41 -1.98 -14.02
N ALA A 301 3.12 -1.34 -12.89
CA ALA A 301 2.67 0.05 -12.86
C ALA A 301 3.79 1.07 -12.58
N ALA A 302 4.78 0.73 -11.73
CA ALA A 302 5.83 1.68 -11.39
C ALA A 302 6.71 2.10 -12.59
N PRO A 303 7.14 1.22 -13.51
CA PRO A 303 7.87 1.67 -14.71
C PRO A 303 7.05 2.65 -15.56
N ILE A 304 5.74 2.42 -15.70
CA ILE A 304 4.85 3.32 -16.44
C ILE A 304 4.75 4.68 -15.74
N LEU A 305 4.69 4.71 -14.42
CA LEU A 305 4.68 5.95 -13.65
C LEU A 305 5.93 6.80 -13.96
N PHE A 306 7.13 6.20 -13.91
CA PHE A 306 8.37 6.92 -14.17
C PHE A 306 8.50 7.37 -15.64
N ASP A 307 8.03 6.57 -16.58
CA ASP A 307 7.91 6.97 -17.99
C ASP A 307 6.92 8.12 -18.18
N ALA A 308 5.80 8.14 -17.44
CA ALA A 308 4.84 9.23 -17.48
C ALA A 308 5.44 10.53 -16.95
N PHE A 309 6.22 10.47 -15.87
CA PHE A 309 6.96 11.62 -15.37
C PHE A 309 7.98 12.15 -16.40
N ALA A 310 8.71 11.28 -17.08
CA ALA A 310 9.64 11.66 -18.13
C ALA A 310 8.92 12.39 -19.30
N ARG A 311 7.69 11.97 -19.63
CA ARG A 311 6.87 12.59 -20.69
C ARG A 311 6.31 13.96 -20.34
N THR A 312 6.40 14.42 -19.09
CA THR A 312 6.10 15.82 -18.75
C THR A 312 7.08 16.79 -19.40
N GLY A 313 8.22 16.30 -19.91
CA GLY A 313 9.28 17.10 -20.50
C GLY A 313 9.97 18.04 -19.50
N LYS A 314 9.73 17.87 -18.21
CA LYS A 314 10.25 18.74 -17.15
C LYS A 314 11.09 17.92 -16.17
N ILE A 315 12.15 18.55 -15.66
CA ILE A 315 12.94 17.98 -14.57
C ILE A 315 12.04 17.92 -13.33
N PRO A 316 11.98 16.76 -12.60
CA PRO A 316 11.18 16.63 -11.39
C PRO A 316 11.51 17.75 -10.38
N ALA A 317 10.47 18.44 -9.90
CA ALA A 317 10.59 19.51 -8.93
C ALA A 317 10.86 18.95 -7.52
N ALA A 318 11.67 19.66 -6.74
CA ALA A 318 11.92 19.27 -5.35
C ALA A 318 10.63 19.33 -4.53
N LEU A 319 10.46 18.39 -3.59
CA LEU A 319 9.39 18.43 -2.61
C LEU A 319 9.57 19.63 -1.65
N PRO A 320 8.49 20.08 -1.01
CA PRO A 320 8.57 21.12 0.02
C PRO A 320 9.62 20.82 1.08
N LYS A 321 10.28 21.86 1.59
CA LYS A 321 11.22 21.73 2.72
C LYS A 321 10.46 21.35 4.00
N ALA A 322 11.19 20.82 4.97
CA ALA A 322 10.64 20.55 6.29
C ALA A 322 9.98 21.81 6.88
N PRO A 323 8.72 21.73 7.33
CA PRO A 323 8.08 22.87 7.96
C PRO A 323 8.72 23.16 9.33
N LYS A 324 8.53 24.40 9.82
CA LYS A 324 9.00 24.80 11.16
C LYS A 324 8.39 23.85 12.20
N GLY A 325 9.23 23.37 13.12
CA GLY A 325 8.79 22.44 14.19
C GLY A 325 8.73 20.97 13.80
N ALA A 326 8.99 20.62 12.54
CA ALA A 326 9.13 19.21 12.17
C ALA A 326 10.33 18.58 12.88
N LEU A 327 10.08 17.51 13.62
CA LEU A 327 11.14 16.76 14.31
C LEU A 327 11.99 16.02 13.27
N ILE A 328 13.29 16.33 13.21
CA ILE A 328 14.27 15.65 12.37
C ILE A 328 15.35 15.12 13.29
N ALA A 329 15.30 13.82 13.58
CA ALA A 329 16.19 13.18 14.53
C ALA A 329 16.42 11.71 14.18
N SER A 330 17.60 11.19 14.49
CA SER A 330 17.82 9.73 14.50
C SER A 330 17.09 9.09 15.68
N ASN A 331 16.83 7.78 15.63
CA ASN A 331 16.13 7.06 16.70
C ASN A 331 16.71 7.33 18.10
N ALA A 332 18.04 7.33 18.23
CA ALA A 332 18.72 7.57 19.51
C ALA A 332 18.45 8.97 20.11
N LYS A 333 18.12 9.95 19.27
CA LYS A 333 17.81 11.34 19.68
C LYS A 333 16.31 11.60 19.83
N LEU A 334 15.46 10.64 19.50
CA LEU A 334 14.03 10.76 19.70
C LEU A 334 13.67 10.74 21.19
N PRO A 335 12.60 11.44 21.61
CA PRO A 335 11.97 11.23 22.91
C PRO A 335 11.66 9.75 23.13
N LEU A 336 11.81 9.26 24.35
CA LEU A 336 11.65 7.83 24.69
C LEU A 336 10.35 7.21 24.14
N PRO A 337 9.17 7.85 24.24
CA PRO A 337 7.93 7.28 23.70
C PRO A 337 7.94 7.08 22.17
N LEU A 338 8.71 7.91 21.45
CA LEU A 338 8.82 7.84 19.99
C LEU A 338 9.93 6.89 19.49
N ARG A 339 10.76 6.34 20.37
CA ARG A 339 11.84 5.44 19.93
C ARG A 339 11.33 4.11 19.40
N ARG A 340 10.22 3.62 19.95
CA ARG A 340 9.62 2.35 19.54
C ARG A 340 8.10 2.44 19.61
N PHE A 341 7.44 1.99 18.55
CA PHE A 341 5.98 1.80 18.52
C PHE A 341 5.58 0.67 19.45
N ARG A 342 4.51 0.88 20.21
CA ARG A 342 3.88 -0.12 21.07
C ARG A 342 2.41 -0.21 20.74
N PRO A 343 1.91 -1.40 20.39
CA PRO A 343 0.47 -1.63 20.22
C PRO A 343 -0.34 -1.30 21.49
N VAL A 344 -1.63 -1.07 21.31
CA VAL A 344 -2.55 -0.86 22.44
C VAL A 344 -2.62 -2.11 23.31
N GLY A 345 -2.44 -1.96 24.61
CA GLY A 345 -2.50 -3.09 25.56
C GLY A 345 -1.15 -3.75 25.85
N GLU A 346 -0.08 -3.35 25.18
CA GLU A 346 1.27 -3.75 25.59
C GLU A 346 1.66 -2.98 26.88
N LEU A 347 1.35 -3.57 28.04
CA LEU A 347 1.84 -3.09 29.33
C LEU A 347 3.36 -3.02 29.30
N ILE A 348 3.93 -1.94 29.87
CA ILE A 348 5.38 -1.87 30.13
C ILE A 348 5.72 -3.03 31.08
N ARG A 349 6.11 -4.17 30.53
CA ARG A 349 6.65 -5.26 31.33
C ARG A 349 8.07 -4.90 31.70
N THR A 350 8.20 -4.28 32.85
CA THR A 350 9.47 -4.18 33.58
C THR A 350 9.74 -5.56 34.18
N GLY A 351 10.53 -6.35 33.49
CA GLY A 351 11.04 -7.62 34.01
C GLY A 351 10.65 -8.85 33.22
N GLY A 352 11.58 -9.41 32.50
CA GLY A 352 11.81 -10.84 32.45
C GLY A 352 11.03 -11.72 31.48
N ASP A 353 9.91 -11.32 30.91
CA ASP A 353 9.21 -12.18 29.96
C ASP A 353 9.76 -11.98 28.54
N GLN A 354 10.65 -12.88 28.17
CA GLN A 354 11.18 -12.95 26.79
C GLN A 354 10.03 -13.31 25.85
N MET A 355 10.02 -12.68 24.65
CA MET A 355 9.13 -13.11 23.54
C MET A 355 9.28 -14.61 23.29
N PRO A 356 8.23 -15.29 22.80
CA PRO A 356 8.36 -16.70 22.45
C PRO A 356 9.48 -16.85 21.43
N ARG A 357 10.38 -17.84 21.66
CA ARG A 357 11.43 -18.20 20.71
C ARG A 357 11.40 -19.69 20.47
N ILE A 358 11.32 -20.06 19.20
CA ILE A 358 11.41 -21.45 18.76
C ILE A 358 12.88 -21.87 18.91
N GLN A 359 13.14 -22.79 19.86
CA GLN A 359 14.45 -23.38 20.07
C GLN A 359 14.70 -24.58 19.18
N PHE A 360 13.62 -25.27 18.82
CA PHE A 360 13.68 -26.38 17.90
C PHE A 360 12.32 -26.51 17.19
N PRO A 361 12.32 -26.73 15.87
CA PRO A 361 13.47 -26.78 14.96
C PRO A 361 14.11 -25.39 14.74
N LEU A 362 15.38 -25.35 14.36
CA LEU A 362 16.07 -24.10 14.03
C LEU A 362 15.66 -23.59 12.64
N ASN A 363 15.69 -22.26 12.47
CA ASN A 363 15.41 -21.67 11.17
C ASN A 363 16.40 -22.17 10.10
N GLY A 364 15.90 -22.64 8.96
CA GLY A 364 16.69 -23.20 7.87
C GLY A 364 17.12 -24.66 8.07
N SER A 365 16.73 -25.32 9.17
CA SER A 365 17.08 -26.72 9.41
C SER A 365 16.39 -27.67 8.45
N ARG A 366 17.05 -28.80 8.20
CA ARG A 366 16.46 -29.96 7.51
C ARG A 366 15.99 -30.95 8.56
N ILE A 367 14.78 -31.42 8.41
CA ILE A 367 14.15 -32.40 9.30
C ILE A 367 13.91 -33.65 8.47
N ASP A 368 14.69 -34.69 8.77
CA ASP A 368 14.45 -36.02 8.22
C ASP A 368 13.36 -36.67 9.07
N VAL A 369 12.27 -37.07 8.45
CA VAL A 369 11.14 -37.69 9.13
C VAL A 369 11.20 -39.18 8.86
N ASP A 370 11.53 -39.95 9.94
CA ASP A 370 11.41 -41.37 9.89
C ASP A 370 9.97 -41.81 9.59
N ARG A 371 9.78 -42.60 8.56
CA ARG A 371 8.48 -43.20 8.27
C ARG A 371 8.38 -44.56 9.00
N SER A 372 7.39 -44.69 9.82
CA SER A 372 7.03 -46.00 10.39
C SER A 372 6.62 -46.98 9.29
N ASP A 373 6.69 -48.28 9.54
CA ASP A 373 6.31 -49.35 8.60
C ASP A 373 4.87 -49.21 8.04
N GLY A 374 4.04 -48.35 8.61
CA GLY A 374 2.71 -47.98 8.13
C GLY A 374 2.64 -46.73 7.24
N GLY A 375 3.77 -46.06 6.92
CA GLY A 375 3.81 -44.90 6.04
C GLY A 375 3.49 -43.57 6.71
N GLU A 376 3.15 -43.53 7.99
CA GLU A 376 2.94 -42.28 8.75
C GLU A 376 4.28 -41.68 9.18
N ALA A 377 4.37 -40.37 9.01
CA ALA A 377 5.56 -39.59 9.39
C ALA A 377 5.64 -39.45 10.93
N ALA A 378 6.82 -39.66 11.50
CA ALA A 378 7.01 -39.48 12.94
C ALA A 378 6.78 -38.04 13.37
N PRO A 379 6.06 -37.77 14.50
CA PRO A 379 5.80 -36.42 14.97
C PRO A 379 7.09 -35.67 15.32
N MET A 380 7.17 -34.42 14.89
CA MET A 380 8.31 -33.54 15.08
C MET A 380 8.16 -32.77 16.43
N PRO A 381 9.17 -32.75 17.31
CA PRO A 381 9.10 -31.94 18.52
C PRO A 381 9.26 -30.44 18.19
N VAL A 382 8.40 -29.62 18.76
CA VAL A 382 8.54 -28.16 18.77
C VAL A 382 8.86 -27.72 20.20
N LYS A 383 10.01 -27.06 20.39
CA LYS A 383 10.43 -26.53 21.68
C LYS A 383 10.48 -25.01 21.65
N VAL A 384 9.94 -24.36 22.67
CA VAL A 384 9.81 -22.89 22.72
C VAL A 384 10.26 -22.38 24.10
N THR A 385 10.97 -21.25 24.10
CA THR A 385 11.27 -20.50 25.32
C THR A 385 10.60 -19.13 25.28
N GLY A 386 10.36 -18.52 26.44
CA GLY A 386 9.68 -17.23 26.53
C GLY A 386 8.20 -17.29 26.12
N GLY A 387 7.57 -16.14 25.95
CA GLY A 387 6.16 -15.97 25.63
C GLY A 387 5.20 -16.26 26.80
N VAL A 388 4.01 -15.71 26.72
CA VAL A 388 2.92 -15.90 27.69
C VAL A 388 2.04 -17.07 27.27
N LEU A 389 1.84 -18.02 28.17
CA LEU A 389 0.97 -19.17 27.90
C LEU A 389 -0.52 -18.78 27.81
N PRO A 390 -1.32 -19.52 27.01
CA PRO A 390 -0.91 -20.61 26.13
C PRO A 390 -0.18 -20.11 24.86
N LEU A 391 0.69 -20.96 24.29
CA LEU A 391 1.35 -20.67 23.02
C LEU A 391 0.68 -21.47 21.92
N THR A 392 0.13 -20.81 20.91
CA THR A 392 -0.49 -21.45 19.74
C THR A 392 0.58 -21.76 18.69
N ILE A 393 0.62 -23.00 18.22
CA ILE A 393 1.48 -23.43 17.12
C ILE A 393 0.69 -23.36 15.81
N MET A 394 1.28 -22.72 14.81
CA MET A 394 0.78 -22.72 13.44
C MET A 394 1.79 -23.36 12.50
N LEU A 395 1.32 -24.21 11.62
CA LEU A 395 2.10 -24.84 10.57
C LEU A 395 1.49 -24.47 9.22
N ASN A 396 2.27 -23.80 8.37
CA ASN A 396 1.80 -23.28 7.07
C ASN A 396 0.48 -22.47 7.18
N GLY A 397 0.33 -21.71 8.28
CA GLY A 397 -0.85 -20.88 8.51
C GLY A 397 -2.05 -21.60 9.17
N THR A 398 -1.96 -22.91 9.39
CA THR A 398 -3.00 -23.68 10.08
C THR A 398 -2.60 -23.95 11.52
N SER A 399 -3.52 -23.74 12.49
CA SER A 399 -3.28 -24.07 13.89
C SER A 399 -3.22 -25.57 14.08
N VAL A 400 -2.09 -26.06 14.62
CA VAL A 400 -1.85 -27.49 14.89
C VAL A 400 -1.84 -27.80 16.38
N GLY A 401 -2.15 -26.83 17.23
CA GLY A 401 -2.36 -27.01 18.66
C GLY A 401 -1.68 -25.95 19.52
N GLU A 402 -1.73 -26.15 20.83
CA GLU A 402 -1.20 -25.25 21.84
C GLU A 402 -0.09 -25.90 22.66
N ILE A 403 0.87 -25.12 23.10
CA ILE A 403 1.94 -25.52 24.04
C ILE A 403 1.56 -25.02 25.43
N ASP A 404 1.63 -25.90 26.38
CA ASP A 404 1.43 -25.67 27.81
C ASP A 404 2.71 -25.29 28.56
N SER A 405 2.68 -25.43 29.88
CA SER A 405 3.83 -25.15 30.77
C SER A 405 5.08 -25.99 30.48
N ARG A 406 4.97 -27.10 29.77
CA ARG A 406 6.13 -27.95 29.40
C ARG A 406 6.98 -27.33 28.29
N ARG A 407 6.47 -26.27 27.65
CA ARG A 407 7.19 -25.53 26.60
C ARG A 407 7.65 -26.39 25.41
N GLN A 408 6.99 -27.54 25.20
CA GLN A 408 7.23 -28.43 24.07
C GLN A 408 5.96 -29.16 23.65
N ARG A 409 5.87 -29.46 22.35
CA ARG A 409 4.79 -30.26 21.77
C ARG A 409 5.29 -31.05 20.58
N LEU A 410 4.76 -32.25 20.39
CA LEU A 410 4.92 -33.01 19.16
C LEU A 410 3.87 -32.55 18.15
N VAL A 411 4.29 -32.31 16.92
CA VAL A 411 3.46 -31.82 15.82
C VAL A 411 3.70 -32.71 14.61
N ASP A 412 2.64 -33.12 13.95
CA ASP A 412 2.74 -33.93 12.73
C ASP A 412 3.38 -33.06 11.62
N PRO A 413 4.47 -33.53 11.02
CA PRO A 413 5.15 -32.74 9.99
C PRO A 413 4.25 -32.67 8.74
N PRO A 414 4.27 -31.54 8.01
CA PRO A 414 3.64 -31.48 6.70
C PRO A 414 4.42 -32.41 5.76
N GLY A 415 3.84 -32.74 4.63
CA GLY A 415 4.55 -33.54 3.60
C GLY A 415 5.90 -32.94 3.21
N PRO A 416 6.73 -33.70 2.44
CA PRO A 416 8.06 -33.23 2.02
C PRO A 416 8.03 -31.83 1.38
N GLY A 417 8.99 -30.99 1.71
CA GLY A 417 9.10 -29.63 1.18
C GLY A 417 9.43 -28.58 2.24
N PHE A 418 9.23 -27.32 1.91
CA PHE A 418 9.40 -26.23 2.87
C PHE A 418 8.14 -26.06 3.73
N ALA A 419 8.35 -25.91 5.03
CA ALA A 419 7.28 -25.65 5.98
C ALA A 419 7.61 -24.43 6.83
N ARG A 420 6.59 -23.62 7.11
CA ARG A 420 6.66 -22.50 8.04
C ARG A 420 6.02 -22.87 9.36
N LEU A 421 6.81 -22.83 10.41
CA LEU A 421 6.37 -23.02 11.78
C LEU A 421 6.36 -21.66 12.49
N THR A 422 5.19 -21.28 13.02
CA THR A 422 5.01 -20.06 13.79
C THR A 422 4.45 -20.39 15.16
N VAL A 423 4.99 -19.80 16.20
CA VAL A 423 4.45 -19.87 17.56
C VAL A 423 3.99 -18.50 17.98
N ILE A 424 2.74 -18.38 18.43
CA ILE A 424 2.11 -17.14 18.87
C ILE A 424 1.73 -17.29 20.34
N ASP A 425 2.10 -16.34 21.19
CA ASP A 425 1.75 -16.34 22.61
C ASP A 425 0.36 -15.72 22.88
N ALA A 426 -0.13 -15.83 24.10
CA ALA A 426 -1.43 -15.28 24.51
C ALA A 426 -1.54 -13.77 24.37
N THR A 427 -0.42 -13.03 24.21
CA THR A 427 -0.38 -11.60 24.00
C THR A 427 -0.29 -11.23 22.51
N GLY A 428 -0.22 -12.22 21.61
CA GLY A 428 -0.04 -12.04 20.18
C GLY A 428 1.42 -11.87 19.74
N ALA A 429 2.40 -11.94 20.64
CA ALA A 429 3.80 -11.97 20.27
C ALA A 429 4.15 -13.32 19.64
N ALA A 430 5.01 -13.32 18.60
CA ALA A 430 5.26 -14.54 17.86
C ALA A 430 6.73 -14.69 17.43
N ASP A 431 7.11 -15.92 17.12
CA ASP A 431 8.36 -16.28 16.45
C ASP A 431 8.08 -17.25 15.30
N THR A 432 8.88 -17.18 14.25
CA THR A 432 8.68 -17.98 13.03
C THR A 432 10.00 -18.54 12.53
N VAL A 433 9.99 -19.80 12.14
CA VAL A 433 11.09 -20.50 11.47
C VAL A 433 10.60 -21.15 10.19
N VAL A 434 11.45 -21.22 9.19
CA VAL A 434 11.22 -22.00 7.96
C VAL A 434 12.13 -23.22 8.01
N ILE A 435 11.55 -24.38 7.80
CA ILE A 435 12.25 -25.67 7.82
C ILE A 435 12.05 -26.40 6.49
N ARG A 436 12.92 -27.32 6.19
CA ARG A 436 12.76 -28.25 5.07
C ARG A 436 12.54 -29.65 5.60
N VAL A 437 11.38 -30.24 5.29
CA VAL A 437 11.01 -31.61 5.62
C VAL A 437 11.44 -32.53 4.47
N GLN A 438 12.13 -33.63 4.77
CA GLN A 438 12.64 -34.60 3.78
C GLN A 438 12.14 -35.99 4.11
#